data_52a285c12d19f1b4dcbd1326aede103a
#
_entry.id   52a285c12d19f1b4dcbd1326aede103a
#
_cell.length_a   1.000
_cell.length_b   1.000
_cell.length_c   1.000
_cell.angle_alpha   90.00
_cell.angle_beta   90.00
_cell.angle_gamma   90.00
#
_symmetry.space_group_name_H-M   'P 1'
#
loop_
_entity.id
_entity.type
_entity.pdbx_description
1 polymer ?
#
loop_
_entity_poly.entity_id
_entity_poly.type
_entity_poly.pdbx_seq_one_letter_code
_entity_poly.pdbx_strand_id
1 'polypeptide(L)'
;MSQVASDATRDLKLTGLHKEYPNGFVAVKSLDLLVPAGSFFALLGPSGCGKTTTLRMVAGLEEPTDGTITIGNQDITNDKPYRRPVNTVFQNYALFPHLTIADNVEFGLKRRGQKNTAQQVKDMLELTELTVQANKKPAQLSGGQQQRVALARALINRPEVLLLDEPLGALDLKLRRAMQIELKQIQNEVGITFVHVTHDQEEAMTMADTVAVMNQGTIEQLGNPAELYDNPATTFVANFLGQSNLIAGTIIGKDGDMVRVDMHGTVVSIERDRAHAEAGKGWVGIRPEKVLIAPAGEEIDAPGNHMHGAVVIDSSFMGVSTQYLIKMPWGQELLCHEQNTGKRGVLPPGTVVDVSWRPEFAFLLDASQDVDAGREDD
;
A
#
# COMPACT_ATOMS: atom_id res chain seq x y z
N MET A 1 -5.39 -7.07 -28.24
CA MET A 1 -6.60 -6.25 -28.01
C MET A 1 -7.82 -7.16 -28.14
N SER A 2 -8.31 -7.71 -27.08
CA SER A 2 -9.66 -8.26 -26.89
C SER A 2 -9.65 -9.21 -25.70
N GLN A 3 -10.00 -8.73 -24.51
CA GLN A 3 -10.54 -9.54 -23.39
C GLN A 3 -10.86 -8.68 -22.14
N VAL A 4 -11.05 -7.37 -22.28
CA VAL A 4 -11.33 -6.47 -21.12
C VAL A 4 -12.84 -6.26 -20.88
N ALA A 5 -13.72 -6.84 -21.69
CA ALA A 5 -15.16 -6.51 -21.63
C ALA A 5 -16.07 -7.54 -20.93
N SER A 6 -15.53 -8.63 -20.32
CA SER A 6 -16.40 -9.72 -19.79
C SER A 6 -16.42 -9.91 -18.27
N ASP A 7 -15.58 -9.20 -17.48
CA ASP A 7 -15.43 -9.49 -16.05
C ASP A 7 -16.05 -8.46 -15.08
N ALA A 8 -16.66 -7.38 -15.54
CA ALA A 8 -17.40 -6.40 -14.71
C ALA A 8 -18.54 -7.02 -13.87
N THR A 9 -18.91 -8.27 -14.13
CA THR A 9 -19.94 -9.02 -13.40
C THR A 9 -19.43 -9.68 -12.12
N ARG A 10 -18.13 -9.58 -11.78
CA ARG A 10 -17.53 -10.23 -10.60
C ARG A 10 -16.80 -9.27 -9.67
N ASP A 11 -16.93 -7.96 -9.89
CA ASP A 11 -16.33 -6.95 -9.02
C ASP A 11 -16.87 -7.08 -7.59
N LEU A 12 -15.98 -6.92 -6.61
CA LEU A 12 -16.40 -6.73 -5.23
C LEU A 12 -16.74 -5.25 -5.01
N LYS A 13 -17.97 -4.98 -4.61
CA LYS A 13 -18.44 -3.62 -4.32
C LYS A 13 -18.95 -3.51 -2.90
N LEU A 14 -18.47 -2.50 -2.19
CA LEU A 14 -18.97 -2.05 -0.90
C LEU A 14 -19.70 -0.74 -1.13
N THR A 15 -20.92 -0.60 -0.60
CA THR A 15 -21.72 0.62 -0.77
C THR A 15 -22.23 1.08 0.58
N GLY A 16 -21.79 2.29 1.00
CA GLY A 16 -22.16 2.88 2.29
C GLY A 16 -21.82 2.00 3.49
N LEU A 17 -20.81 1.13 3.38
CA LEU A 17 -20.49 0.13 4.40
C LEU A 17 -20.11 0.81 5.72
N HIS A 18 -20.86 0.54 6.77
CA HIS A 18 -20.67 1.14 8.09
C HIS A 18 -20.58 0.09 9.18
N LYS A 19 -19.70 0.32 10.15
CA LYS A 19 -19.59 -0.53 11.33
C LYS A 19 -19.41 0.29 12.59
N GLU A 20 -20.42 0.21 13.47
CA GLU A 20 -20.38 0.71 14.84
C GLU A 20 -20.52 -0.47 15.81
N TYR A 21 -19.66 -0.51 16.81
CA TYR A 21 -19.71 -1.51 17.87
C TYR A 21 -20.62 -1.05 19.02
N PRO A 22 -21.15 -1.98 19.86
CA PRO A 22 -22.07 -1.64 20.96
C PRO A 22 -21.53 -0.62 21.99
N ASN A 23 -20.21 -0.44 22.05
CA ASN A 23 -19.55 0.55 22.90
C ASN A 23 -19.49 1.96 22.28
N GLY A 24 -20.12 2.18 21.12
CA GLY A 24 -20.09 3.45 20.39
C GLY A 24 -18.84 3.67 19.51
N PHE A 25 -17.93 2.70 19.46
CA PHE A 25 -16.76 2.82 18.59
C PHE A 25 -17.13 2.56 17.12
N VAL A 26 -16.90 3.57 16.28
CA VAL A 26 -17.12 3.48 14.83
C VAL A 26 -15.82 3.05 14.15
N ALA A 27 -15.78 1.80 13.71
CA ALA A 27 -14.60 1.23 13.05
C ALA A 27 -14.55 1.53 11.54
N VAL A 28 -15.71 1.64 10.88
CA VAL A 28 -15.83 1.96 9.44
C VAL A 28 -16.95 2.97 9.27
N LYS A 29 -16.65 4.09 8.57
CA LYS A 29 -17.54 5.25 8.41
C LYS A 29 -18.03 5.34 6.96
N SER A 30 -19.18 4.70 6.66
CA SER A 30 -19.85 4.81 5.34
C SER A 30 -18.88 4.65 4.15
N LEU A 31 -18.28 3.48 4.06
CA LEU A 31 -17.23 3.17 3.07
C LEU A 31 -17.85 2.77 1.73
N ASP A 32 -17.53 3.50 0.67
CA ASP A 32 -17.77 3.12 -0.73
C ASP A 32 -16.46 2.63 -1.34
N LEU A 33 -16.47 1.42 -1.92
CA LEU A 33 -15.27 0.83 -2.52
C LEU A 33 -15.66 -0.09 -3.66
N LEU A 34 -14.94 0.03 -4.78
CA LEU A 34 -15.00 -0.90 -5.89
C LEU A 34 -13.64 -1.59 -6.06
N VAL A 35 -13.63 -2.92 -5.98
CA VAL A 35 -12.46 -3.76 -6.25
C VAL A 35 -12.70 -4.50 -7.57
N PRO A 36 -11.94 -4.17 -8.63
CA PRO A 36 -12.11 -4.81 -9.93
C PRO A 36 -11.83 -6.32 -9.90
N ALA A 37 -12.62 -7.07 -10.64
CA ALA A 37 -12.43 -8.52 -10.77
C ALA A 37 -11.04 -8.87 -11.32
N GLY A 38 -10.42 -9.91 -10.74
CA GLY A 38 -9.10 -10.37 -11.15
C GLY A 38 -7.93 -9.48 -10.77
N SER A 39 -8.15 -8.39 -10.01
CA SER A 39 -7.08 -7.50 -9.54
C SER A 39 -6.46 -7.97 -8.22
N PHE A 40 -5.23 -7.54 -7.98
CA PHE A 40 -4.61 -7.56 -6.66
C PHE A 40 -4.85 -6.20 -5.99
N PHE A 41 -5.76 -6.16 -5.04
CA PHE A 41 -6.16 -4.96 -4.32
C PHE A 41 -5.57 -4.94 -2.92
N ALA A 42 -4.95 -3.83 -2.50
CA ALA A 42 -4.45 -3.66 -1.14
C ALA A 42 -5.26 -2.63 -0.35
N LEU A 43 -5.65 -3.00 0.86
CA LEU A 43 -6.20 -2.09 1.86
C LEU A 43 -5.10 -1.80 2.88
N LEU A 44 -4.52 -0.62 2.80
CA LEU A 44 -3.34 -0.18 3.54
C LEU A 44 -3.71 0.89 4.56
N GLY A 45 -3.05 0.93 5.71
CA GLY A 45 -3.26 1.98 6.71
C GLY A 45 -2.71 1.60 8.08
N PRO A 46 -2.69 2.51 9.07
CA PRO A 46 -2.21 2.25 10.41
C PRO A 46 -3.07 1.24 11.17
N SER A 47 -2.54 0.72 12.28
CA SER A 47 -3.28 -0.17 13.16
C SER A 47 -4.57 0.50 13.67
N GLY A 48 -5.68 -0.26 13.70
CA GLY A 48 -6.96 0.24 14.20
C GLY A 48 -7.77 1.13 13.25
N CYS A 49 -7.31 1.41 12.01
CA CYS A 49 -8.06 2.27 11.07
C CYS A 49 -9.27 1.59 10.39
N GLY A 50 -9.57 0.31 10.69
CA GLY A 50 -10.77 -0.38 10.20
C GLY A 50 -10.55 -1.44 9.12
N LYS A 51 -9.32 -1.67 8.64
CA LYS A 51 -8.99 -2.64 7.55
C LYS A 51 -9.48 -4.06 7.83
N THR A 52 -9.04 -4.65 8.95
CA THR A 52 -9.44 -6.01 9.35
C THR A 52 -10.94 -6.12 9.59
N THR A 53 -11.58 -5.07 10.14
CA THR A 53 -13.03 -5.02 10.29
C THR A 53 -13.73 -5.06 8.93
N THR A 54 -13.27 -4.26 7.95
CA THR A 54 -13.79 -4.26 6.59
C THR A 54 -13.62 -5.64 5.94
N LEU A 55 -12.44 -6.24 6.04
CA LEU A 55 -12.19 -7.58 5.50
C LEU A 55 -13.09 -8.64 6.16
N ARG A 56 -13.29 -8.57 7.49
CA ARG A 56 -14.18 -9.50 8.22
C ARG A 56 -15.64 -9.33 7.82
N MET A 57 -16.09 -8.11 7.53
CA MET A 57 -17.44 -7.88 7.00
C MET A 57 -17.61 -8.52 5.61
N VAL A 58 -16.62 -8.39 4.72
CA VAL A 58 -16.62 -9.08 3.41
C VAL A 58 -16.61 -10.59 3.58
N ALA A 59 -15.86 -11.13 4.53
CA ALA A 59 -15.82 -12.55 4.86
C ALA A 59 -17.12 -13.08 5.50
N GLY A 60 -18.02 -12.21 5.99
CA GLY A 60 -19.20 -12.56 6.76
C GLY A 60 -18.91 -13.01 8.19
N LEU A 61 -17.72 -12.70 8.70
CA LEU A 61 -17.30 -12.99 10.07
C LEU A 61 -17.68 -11.84 11.04
N GLU A 62 -18.04 -10.70 10.49
CA GLU A 62 -18.55 -9.53 11.17
C GLU A 62 -19.76 -9.01 10.39
N GLU A 63 -20.85 -8.63 11.08
CA GLU A 63 -22.02 -8.06 10.44
C GLU A 63 -21.87 -6.54 10.33
N PRO A 64 -22.10 -5.93 9.15
CA PRO A 64 -22.15 -4.48 9.05
C PRO A 64 -23.32 -3.92 9.85
N THR A 65 -23.18 -2.69 10.34
CA THR A 65 -24.27 -1.96 10.97
C THR A 65 -25.20 -1.38 9.91
N ASP A 66 -24.63 -0.96 8.76
CA ASP A 66 -25.37 -0.45 7.61
C ASP A 66 -24.54 -0.65 6.32
N GLY A 67 -25.17 -0.46 5.16
CA GLY A 67 -24.54 -0.62 3.85
C GLY A 67 -24.66 -2.02 3.27
N THR A 68 -24.11 -2.22 2.08
CA THR A 68 -24.22 -3.47 1.33
C THR A 68 -22.88 -3.94 0.77
N ILE A 69 -22.76 -5.26 0.62
CA ILE A 69 -21.60 -5.94 0.04
C ILE A 69 -22.08 -6.82 -1.10
N THR A 70 -21.58 -6.54 -2.32
CA THR A 70 -21.95 -7.33 -3.50
C THR A 70 -20.71 -7.88 -4.20
N ILE A 71 -20.83 -9.08 -4.79
CA ILE A 71 -19.86 -9.60 -5.76
C ILE A 71 -20.61 -9.83 -7.07
N GLY A 72 -20.22 -9.05 -8.09
CA GLY A 72 -21.01 -8.95 -9.31
C GLY A 72 -22.44 -8.51 -9.03
N ASN A 73 -23.41 -9.32 -9.42
CA ASN A 73 -24.84 -9.05 -9.20
C ASN A 73 -25.39 -9.69 -7.92
N GLN A 74 -24.56 -10.41 -7.16
CA GLN A 74 -25.01 -11.10 -5.94
C GLN A 74 -24.79 -10.22 -4.71
N ASP A 75 -25.85 -9.89 -3.99
CA ASP A 75 -25.75 -9.32 -2.64
C ASP A 75 -25.43 -10.44 -1.64
N ILE A 76 -24.28 -10.31 -0.96
CA ILE A 76 -23.79 -11.26 0.03
C ILE A 76 -23.82 -10.70 1.45
N THR A 77 -24.39 -9.50 1.65
CA THR A 77 -24.36 -8.76 2.92
C THR A 77 -24.80 -9.62 4.11
N ASN A 78 -25.93 -10.33 3.93
CA ASN A 78 -26.53 -11.17 4.98
C ASN A 78 -26.20 -12.66 4.85
N ASP A 79 -25.39 -13.04 3.85
CA ASP A 79 -24.97 -14.42 3.66
C ASP A 79 -24.02 -14.87 4.76
N LYS A 80 -24.23 -16.11 5.24
CA LYS A 80 -23.31 -16.73 6.20
C LYS A 80 -21.94 -16.99 5.57
N PRO A 81 -20.82 -16.96 6.32
CA PRO A 81 -19.47 -17.09 5.79
C PRO A 81 -19.28 -18.27 4.81
N TYR A 82 -19.84 -19.42 5.13
CA TYR A 82 -19.69 -20.65 4.31
C TYR A 82 -20.51 -20.65 3.01
N ARG A 83 -21.38 -19.65 2.78
CA ARG A 83 -22.17 -19.48 1.56
C ARG A 83 -21.58 -18.44 0.62
N ARG A 84 -20.70 -17.58 1.13
CA ARG A 84 -20.07 -16.51 0.33
C ARG A 84 -19.06 -17.09 -0.65
N PRO A 85 -18.95 -16.55 -1.87
CA PRO A 85 -17.95 -16.98 -2.84
C PRO A 85 -16.55 -16.40 -2.52
N VAL A 86 -16.21 -16.31 -1.23
CA VAL A 86 -14.94 -15.81 -0.72
C VAL A 86 -14.24 -16.84 0.16
N ASN A 87 -12.91 -16.79 0.21
CA ASN A 87 -12.12 -17.50 1.21
C ASN A 87 -11.13 -16.55 1.87
N THR A 88 -10.72 -16.87 3.11
CA THR A 88 -9.81 -16.04 3.90
C THR A 88 -8.56 -16.81 4.27
N VAL A 89 -7.40 -16.19 4.08
CA VAL A 89 -6.11 -16.57 4.67
C VAL A 89 -5.89 -15.65 5.87
N PHE A 90 -5.84 -16.22 7.07
CA PHE A 90 -5.66 -15.49 8.32
C PHE A 90 -4.17 -15.28 8.63
N GLN A 91 -3.84 -14.28 9.43
CA GLN A 91 -2.50 -13.96 9.88
C GLN A 91 -1.76 -15.14 10.53
N ASN A 92 -2.45 -15.98 11.28
CA ASN A 92 -1.91 -17.18 11.93
C ASN A 92 -2.06 -18.46 11.08
N TYR A 93 -2.42 -18.32 9.79
CA TYR A 93 -2.66 -19.38 8.81
C TYR A 93 -3.78 -20.37 9.17
N ALA A 94 -4.16 -20.51 10.42
CA ALA A 94 -5.23 -21.38 10.96
C ALA A 94 -5.19 -22.82 10.37
N LEU A 95 -4.01 -23.41 10.22
CA LEU A 95 -3.86 -24.78 9.72
C LEU A 95 -4.34 -25.79 10.73
N PHE A 96 -4.89 -26.91 10.25
CA PHE A 96 -5.30 -28.03 11.10
C PHE A 96 -4.07 -28.84 11.51
N PRO A 97 -3.61 -28.77 12.78
CA PRO A 97 -2.31 -29.30 13.17
C PRO A 97 -2.24 -30.84 13.17
N HIS A 98 -3.39 -31.50 13.25
CA HIS A 98 -3.53 -32.95 13.27
C HIS A 98 -3.59 -33.57 11.87
N LEU A 99 -3.89 -32.79 10.84
CA LEU A 99 -4.00 -33.22 9.44
C LEU A 99 -2.66 -33.11 8.71
N THR A 100 -2.47 -33.92 7.68
CA THR A 100 -1.36 -33.75 6.72
C THR A 100 -1.56 -32.48 5.88
N ILE A 101 -0.54 -32.07 5.12
CA ILE A 101 -0.64 -30.93 4.21
C ILE A 101 -1.68 -31.23 3.10
N ALA A 102 -1.64 -32.42 2.51
CA ALA A 102 -2.64 -32.83 1.53
C ALA A 102 -4.06 -32.82 2.10
N ASP A 103 -4.26 -33.33 3.33
CA ASP A 103 -5.58 -33.30 3.98
C ASP A 103 -6.03 -31.87 4.35
N ASN A 104 -5.11 -30.98 4.74
CA ASN A 104 -5.44 -29.58 4.95
C ASN A 104 -5.97 -28.91 3.67
N VAL A 105 -5.31 -29.14 2.54
CA VAL A 105 -5.72 -28.61 1.24
C VAL A 105 -7.06 -29.23 0.81
N GLU A 106 -7.22 -30.54 0.95
CA GLU A 106 -8.43 -31.26 0.54
C GLU A 106 -9.67 -30.95 1.39
N PHE A 107 -9.47 -30.45 2.61
CA PHE A 107 -10.52 -30.29 3.63
C PHE A 107 -11.79 -29.62 3.11
N GLY A 108 -11.66 -28.52 2.38
CA GLY A 108 -12.79 -27.76 1.85
C GLY A 108 -13.61 -28.57 0.83
N LEU A 109 -12.94 -29.31 -0.05
CA LEU A 109 -13.58 -30.17 -1.04
C LEU A 109 -14.36 -31.31 -0.39
N LYS A 110 -13.76 -31.98 0.61
CA LYS A 110 -14.44 -33.05 1.40
C LYS A 110 -15.68 -32.50 2.11
N ARG A 111 -15.62 -31.31 2.71
CA ARG A 111 -16.77 -30.66 3.39
C ARG A 111 -17.90 -30.33 2.45
N ARG A 112 -17.62 -30.06 1.17
CA ARG A 112 -18.61 -29.84 0.10
C ARG A 112 -19.11 -31.14 -0.51
N GLY A 113 -18.68 -32.31 0.00
CA GLY A 113 -19.10 -33.64 -0.48
C GLY A 113 -18.50 -34.04 -1.83
N GLN A 114 -17.44 -33.33 -2.29
CA GLN A 114 -16.77 -33.70 -3.54
C GLN A 114 -16.02 -35.02 -3.39
N LYS A 115 -16.09 -35.83 -4.42
CA LYS A 115 -15.41 -37.14 -4.53
C LYS A 115 -14.31 -37.02 -5.60
N ASN A 116 -13.32 -37.92 -5.55
CA ASN A 116 -12.22 -37.99 -6.52
C ASN A 116 -11.38 -36.69 -6.61
N THR A 117 -11.07 -36.11 -5.46
CA THR A 117 -10.35 -34.83 -5.31
C THR A 117 -8.84 -34.95 -5.47
N ALA A 118 -8.27 -36.16 -5.58
CA ALA A 118 -6.83 -36.43 -5.58
C ALA A 118 -6.06 -35.64 -6.66
N GLN A 119 -6.62 -35.55 -7.88
CA GLN A 119 -5.96 -34.77 -8.94
C GLN A 119 -5.97 -33.28 -8.64
N GLN A 120 -7.08 -32.71 -8.17
CA GLN A 120 -7.19 -31.31 -7.80
C GLN A 120 -6.22 -30.94 -6.67
N VAL A 121 -6.08 -31.82 -5.67
CA VAL A 121 -5.13 -31.64 -4.57
C VAL A 121 -3.68 -31.67 -5.10
N LYS A 122 -3.37 -32.62 -5.99
CA LYS A 122 -2.05 -32.72 -6.62
C LYS A 122 -1.70 -31.44 -7.39
N ASP A 123 -2.60 -30.98 -8.26
CA ASP A 123 -2.40 -29.77 -9.06
C ASP A 123 -2.21 -28.54 -8.17
N MET A 124 -2.98 -28.42 -7.09
CA MET A 124 -2.86 -27.33 -6.13
C MET A 124 -1.52 -27.37 -5.34
N LEU A 125 -1.05 -28.57 -4.97
CA LEU A 125 0.25 -28.74 -4.33
C LEU A 125 1.41 -28.45 -5.29
N GLU A 126 1.25 -28.73 -6.56
CA GLU A 126 2.22 -28.33 -7.61
C GLU A 126 2.26 -26.81 -7.79
N LEU A 127 1.10 -26.15 -7.93
CA LEU A 127 0.96 -24.69 -8.04
C LEU A 127 1.64 -23.95 -6.88
N THR A 128 1.55 -24.50 -5.66
CA THR A 128 2.10 -23.88 -4.43
C THR A 128 3.46 -24.47 -4.01
N GLU A 129 4.12 -25.26 -4.87
CA GLU A 129 5.42 -25.90 -4.63
C GLU A 129 5.48 -26.75 -3.35
N LEU A 130 4.39 -27.44 -3.01
CA LEU A 130 4.24 -28.24 -1.78
C LEU A 130 4.19 -29.75 -2.01
N THR A 131 4.45 -30.23 -3.23
CA THR A 131 4.34 -31.67 -3.59
C THR A 131 5.16 -32.57 -2.67
N VAL A 132 6.42 -32.20 -2.37
CA VAL A 132 7.31 -32.97 -1.49
C VAL A 132 6.84 -32.96 -0.04
N GLN A 133 6.08 -31.98 0.39
CA GLN A 133 5.58 -31.81 1.76
C GLN A 133 4.20 -32.43 2.00
N ALA A 134 3.55 -32.98 0.97
CA ALA A 134 2.16 -33.43 1.01
C ALA A 134 1.79 -34.30 2.23
N ASN A 135 2.69 -35.20 2.65
CA ASN A 135 2.47 -36.14 3.76
C ASN A 135 2.98 -35.62 5.14
N LYS A 136 3.57 -34.41 5.18
CA LYS A 136 4.01 -33.79 6.44
C LYS A 136 2.83 -33.17 7.18
N LYS A 137 3.05 -32.81 8.45
CA LYS A 137 2.13 -32.01 9.27
C LYS A 137 2.61 -30.57 9.36
N PRO A 138 1.73 -29.58 9.65
CA PRO A 138 2.09 -28.18 9.74
C PRO A 138 3.31 -27.86 10.63
N ALA A 139 3.43 -28.53 11.79
CA ALA A 139 4.56 -28.33 12.71
C ALA A 139 5.95 -28.72 12.14
N GLN A 140 5.99 -29.42 10.99
CA GLN A 140 7.22 -29.83 10.31
C GLN A 140 7.62 -28.87 9.18
N LEU A 141 6.89 -27.76 9.01
CA LEU A 141 7.09 -26.80 7.95
C LEU A 141 7.64 -25.48 8.48
N SER A 142 8.42 -24.77 7.62
CA SER A 142 8.76 -23.37 7.86
C SER A 142 7.55 -22.45 7.76
N GLY A 143 7.63 -21.22 8.29
CA GLY A 143 6.53 -20.23 8.22
C GLY A 143 6.04 -19.97 6.78
N GLY A 144 6.95 -19.77 5.82
CA GLY A 144 6.57 -19.59 4.41
C GLY A 144 5.89 -20.82 3.82
N GLN A 145 6.33 -22.05 4.18
CA GLN A 145 5.63 -23.27 3.75
C GLN A 145 4.24 -23.39 4.37
N GLN A 146 4.06 -23.00 5.63
CA GLN A 146 2.74 -22.97 6.27
C GLN A 146 1.80 -21.98 5.59
N GLN A 147 2.31 -20.81 5.19
CA GLN A 147 1.57 -19.83 4.43
C GLN A 147 1.12 -20.37 3.07
N ARG A 148 2.01 -21.03 2.32
CA ARG A 148 1.66 -21.70 1.05
C ARG A 148 0.55 -22.73 1.24
N VAL A 149 0.57 -23.49 2.33
CA VAL A 149 -0.52 -24.44 2.65
C VAL A 149 -1.84 -23.71 2.89
N ALA A 150 -1.84 -22.61 3.64
CA ALA A 150 -3.05 -21.82 3.88
C ALA A 150 -3.61 -21.24 2.57
N LEU A 151 -2.73 -20.76 1.69
CA LEU A 151 -3.07 -20.26 0.37
C LEU A 151 -3.66 -21.38 -0.51
N ALA A 152 -3.00 -22.54 -0.60
CA ALA A 152 -3.48 -23.71 -1.34
C ALA A 152 -4.87 -24.16 -0.85
N ARG A 153 -5.07 -24.24 0.48
CA ARG A 153 -6.35 -24.59 1.10
C ARG A 153 -7.46 -23.58 0.76
N ALA A 154 -7.13 -22.31 0.63
CA ALA A 154 -8.09 -21.29 0.25
C ALA A 154 -8.43 -21.35 -1.25
N LEU A 155 -7.42 -21.48 -2.11
CA LEU A 155 -7.54 -21.46 -3.57
C LEU A 155 -8.24 -22.70 -4.14
N ILE A 156 -8.05 -23.89 -3.55
CA ILE A 156 -8.63 -25.14 -4.06
C ILE A 156 -10.16 -25.09 -4.13
N ASN A 157 -10.79 -24.25 -3.31
CA ASN A 157 -12.23 -24.04 -3.30
C ASN A 157 -12.73 -23.14 -4.44
N ARG A 158 -11.83 -22.57 -5.26
CA ARG A 158 -12.11 -21.66 -6.38
C ARG A 158 -13.02 -20.50 -5.97
N PRO A 159 -12.62 -19.68 -4.98
CA PRO A 159 -13.39 -18.50 -4.61
C PRO A 159 -13.34 -17.45 -5.74
N GLU A 160 -14.31 -16.54 -5.77
CA GLU A 160 -14.26 -15.36 -6.65
C GLU A 160 -13.33 -14.28 -6.07
N VAL A 161 -13.29 -14.18 -4.73
CA VAL A 161 -12.41 -13.25 -4.02
C VAL A 161 -11.63 -13.98 -2.94
N LEU A 162 -10.32 -13.83 -2.92
CA LEU A 162 -9.43 -14.29 -1.84
C LEU A 162 -9.08 -13.12 -0.94
N LEU A 163 -9.41 -13.27 0.33
CA LEU A 163 -9.13 -12.28 1.38
C LEU A 163 -7.86 -12.68 2.14
N LEU A 164 -6.91 -11.75 2.27
CA LEU A 164 -5.63 -11.97 2.92
C LEU A 164 -5.50 -10.99 4.11
N ASP A 165 -5.55 -11.52 5.34
CA ASP A 165 -5.47 -10.73 6.58
C ASP A 165 -4.03 -10.78 7.13
N GLU A 166 -3.21 -9.80 6.77
CA GLU A 166 -1.79 -9.67 7.16
C GLU A 166 -0.97 -10.97 7.00
N PRO A 167 -1.03 -11.65 5.85
CA PRO A 167 -0.48 -13.00 5.71
C PRO A 167 1.04 -13.07 5.77
N LEU A 168 1.76 -11.93 5.62
CA LEU A 168 3.21 -11.84 5.59
C LEU A 168 3.81 -11.33 6.90
N GLY A 169 2.99 -10.84 7.83
CA GLY A 169 3.44 -10.16 9.06
C GLY A 169 4.32 -11.00 9.98
N ALA A 170 4.21 -12.33 9.94
CA ALA A 170 5.00 -13.23 10.80
C ALA A 170 6.34 -13.69 10.17
N LEU A 171 6.67 -13.23 8.95
CA LEU A 171 7.87 -13.66 8.22
C LEU A 171 9.03 -12.67 8.40
N ASP A 172 10.27 -13.20 8.37
CA ASP A 172 11.46 -12.37 8.26
C ASP A 172 11.52 -11.63 6.91
N LEU A 173 12.29 -10.55 6.85
CA LEU A 173 12.33 -9.64 5.69
C LEU A 173 12.68 -10.36 4.37
N LYS A 174 13.66 -11.28 4.39
CA LYS A 174 14.09 -12.00 3.17
C LYS A 174 12.99 -12.93 2.65
N LEU A 175 12.37 -13.66 3.55
CA LEU A 175 11.28 -14.58 3.23
C LEU A 175 10.02 -13.81 2.80
N ARG A 176 9.72 -12.68 3.47
CA ARG A 176 8.61 -11.79 3.13
C ARG A 176 8.72 -11.31 1.68
N ARG A 177 9.87 -10.77 1.25
CA ARG A 177 10.10 -10.33 -0.14
C ARG A 177 9.94 -11.46 -1.17
N ALA A 178 10.44 -12.66 -0.85
CA ALA A 178 10.24 -13.82 -1.72
C ALA A 178 8.76 -14.18 -1.86
N MET A 179 8.02 -14.16 -0.74
CA MET A 179 6.59 -14.48 -0.72
C MET A 179 5.72 -13.41 -1.40
N GLN A 180 6.10 -12.14 -1.40
CA GLN A 180 5.43 -11.07 -2.16
C GLN A 180 5.43 -11.39 -3.66
N ILE A 181 6.60 -11.73 -4.21
CA ILE A 181 6.75 -12.10 -5.63
C ILE A 181 5.89 -13.31 -5.95
N GLU A 182 5.96 -14.34 -5.10
CA GLU A 182 5.21 -15.59 -5.30
C GLU A 182 3.69 -15.37 -5.24
N LEU A 183 3.19 -14.59 -4.27
CA LEU A 183 1.76 -14.26 -4.17
C LEU A 183 1.25 -13.55 -5.43
N LYS A 184 2.03 -12.60 -5.97
CA LYS A 184 1.66 -11.91 -7.22
C LYS A 184 1.68 -12.85 -8.42
N GLN A 185 2.64 -13.79 -8.50
CA GLN A 185 2.69 -14.81 -9.55
C GLN A 185 1.48 -15.76 -9.49
N ILE A 186 1.16 -16.26 -8.29
CA ILE A 186 0.00 -17.14 -8.09
C ILE A 186 -1.30 -16.39 -8.45
N GLN A 187 -1.45 -15.14 -8.04
CA GLN A 187 -2.63 -14.33 -8.39
C GLN A 187 -2.78 -14.18 -9.90
N ASN A 188 -1.68 -13.88 -10.62
CA ASN A 188 -1.69 -13.77 -12.08
C ASN A 188 -2.05 -15.10 -12.75
N GLU A 189 -1.60 -16.25 -12.21
CA GLU A 189 -1.87 -17.57 -12.76
C GLU A 189 -3.32 -18.01 -12.55
N VAL A 190 -3.86 -17.77 -11.34
CA VAL A 190 -5.24 -18.18 -11.02
C VAL A 190 -6.30 -17.18 -11.51
N GLY A 191 -5.93 -15.91 -11.73
CA GLY A 191 -6.78 -14.86 -12.30
C GLY A 191 -7.98 -14.45 -11.45
N ILE A 192 -8.01 -14.71 -10.13
CA ILE A 192 -9.07 -14.30 -9.23
C ILE A 192 -8.71 -13.00 -8.49
N THR A 193 -9.70 -12.35 -7.90
CA THR A 193 -9.49 -11.12 -7.11
C THR A 193 -8.83 -11.42 -5.78
N PHE A 194 -7.72 -10.73 -5.46
CA PHE A 194 -7.08 -10.76 -4.14
C PHE A 194 -7.35 -9.44 -3.43
N VAL A 195 -7.83 -9.50 -2.20
CA VAL A 195 -7.95 -8.35 -1.29
C VAL A 195 -6.98 -8.55 -0.14
N HIS A 196 -5.91 -7.79 -0.13
CA HIS A 196 -4.81 -7.88 0.81
C HIS A 196 -4.89 -6.75 1.83
N VAL A 197 -5.00 -7.11 3.11
CA VAL A 197 -4.92 -6.15 4.22
C VAL A 197 -3.50 -6.17 4.76
N THR A 198 -2.89 -5.01 4.87
CA THR A 198 -1.55 -4.83 5.42
C THR A 198 -1.38 -3.46 6.08
N HIS A 199 -0.41 -3.33 6.95
CA HIS A 199 0.14 -2.07 7.43
C HIS A 199 1.53 -1.78 6.83
N ASP A 200 2.10 -2.75 6.09
CA ASP A 200 3.40 -2.63 5.44
C ASP A 200 3.25 -1.97 4.06
N GLN A 201 3.87 -0.81 3.91
CA GLN A 201 3.84 -0.03 2.67
C GLN A 201 4.55 -0.77 1.51
N GLU A 202 5.69 -1.45 1.79
CA GLU A 202 6.44 -2.21 0.78
C GLU A 202 5.57 -3.32 0.17
N GLU A 203 4.76 -4.00 0.99
CA GLU A 203 3.82 -5.02 0.52
C GLU A 203 2.79 -4.46 -0.45
N ALA A 204 2.10 -3.37 -0.04
CA ALA A 204 1.08 -2.74 -0.85
C ALA A 204 1.64 -2.19 -2.17
N MET A 205 2.78 -1.48 -2.10
CA MET A 205 3.40 -0.84 -3.26
C MET A 205 3.95 -1.86 -4.28
N THR A 206 4.42 -3.03 -3.81
CA THR A 206 5.07 -4.04 -4.67
C THR A 206 4.07 -4.95 -5.37
N MET A 207 2.97 -5.31 -4.69
CA MET A 207 2.06 -6.34 -5.20
C MET A 207 0.77 -5.81 -5.80
N ALA A 208 0.25 -4.68 -5.31
CA ALA A 208 -1.09 -4.26 -5.66
C ALA A 208 -1.17 -3.57 -7.02
N ASP A 209 -2.26 -3.83 -7.73
CA ASP A 209 -2.66 -3.06 -8.92
C ASP A 209 -3.35 -1.75 -8.50
N THR A 210 -4.05 -1.80 -7.35
CA THR A 210 -4.74 -0.67 -6.72
C THR A 210 -4.58 -0.73 -5.22
N VAL A 211 -4.26 0.40 -4.60
CA VAL A 211 -4.15 0.56 -3.15
C VAL A 211 -5.22 1.54 -2.67
N ALA A 212 -5.94 1.18 -1.62
CA ALA A 212 -6.76 2.09 -0.83
C ALA A 212 -6.04 2.41 0.48
N VAL A 213 -5.67 3.65 0.68
CA VAL A 213 -5.09 4.13 1.95
C VAL A 213 -6.23 4.47 2.89
N MET A 214 -6.32 3.72 3.97
CA MET A 214 -7.40 3.85 4.96
C MET A 214 -6.90 4.52 6.24
N ASN A 215 -7.65 5.49 6.73
CA ASN A 215 -7.38 6.19 7.97
C ASN A 215 -8.69 6.42 8.74
N GLN A 216 -8.71 6.16 10.05
CA GLN A 216 -9.83 6.43 10.95
C GLN A 216 -11.22 6.02 10.43
N GLY A 217 -11.29 4.85 9.74
CA GLY A 217 -12.55 4.29 9.23
C GLY A 217 -12.99 4.83 7.86
N THR A 218 -12.18 5.63 7.19
CA THR A 218 -12.42 6.20 5.84
C THR A 218 -11.28 5.89 4.88
N ILE A 219 -11.52 5.98 3.57
CA ILE A 219 -10.46 5.97 2.56
C ILE A 219 -9.99 7.41 2.35
N GLU A 220 -8.70 7.66 2.58
CA GLU A 220 -8.05 8.95 2.32
C GLU A 220 -7.76 9.12 0.82
N GLN A 221 -7.24 8.08 0.20
CA GLN A 221 -6.93 8.08 -1.24
C GLN A 221 -6.97 6.66 -1.80
N LEU A 222 -7.37 6.56 -3.06
CA LEU A 222 -7.45 5.32 -3.83
C LEU A 222 -6.76 5.54 -5.18
N GLY A 223 -5.86 4.64 -5.58
CA GLY A 223 -5.17 4.73 -6.88
C GLY A 223 -4.15 3.63 -7.08
N ASN A 224 -3.39 3.71 -8.17
CA ASN A 224 -2.24 2.84 -8.35
C ASN A 224 -1.09 3.26 -7.40
N PRO A 225 -0.19 2.33 -7.01
CA PRO A 225 0.87 2.62 -6.07
C PRO A 225 1.73 3.85 -6.41
N ALA A 226 2.15 3.97 -7.66
CA ALA A 226 3.02 5.07 -8.09
C ALA A 226 2.31 6.43 -7.99
N GLU A 227 1.02 6.49 -8.37
CA GLU A 227 0.21 7.71 -8.26
C GLU A 227 0.06 8.16 -6.80
N LEU A 228 -0.25 7.22 -5.89
CA LEU A 228 -0.39 7.53 -4.45
C LEU A 228 0.91 8.07 -3.84
N TYR A 229 2.05 7.53 -4.29
CA TYR A 229 3.37 7.94 -3.83
C TYR A 229 3.79 9.30 -4.40
N ASP A 230 3.65 9.46 -5.72
CA ASP A 230 4.12 10.66 -6.43
C ASP A 230 3.16 11.84 -6.31
N ASN A 231 1.85 11.61 -6.16
CA ASN A 231 0.81 12.64 -6.08
C ASN A 231 -0.16 12.39 -4.91
N PRO A 232 0.31 12.44 -3.66
CA PRO A 232 -0.54 12.28 -2.48
C PRO A 232 -1.56 13.42 -2.37
N ALA A 233 -2.81 13.09 -2.05
CA ALA A 233 -3.90 14.07 -1.91
C ALA A 233 -3.94 14.75 -0.54
N THR A 234 -3.34 14.15 0.48
CA THR A 234 -3.33 14.66 1.85
C THR A 234 -1.95 14.56 2.50
N THR A 235 -1.70 15.36 3.53
CA THR A 235 -0.48 15.27 4.36
C THR A 235 -0.35 13.89 4.99
N PHE A 236 -1.48 13.29 5.38
CA PHE A 236 -1.51 11.93 5.90
C PHE A 236 -0.94 10.93 4.87
N VAL A 237 -1.43 10.93 3.63
CA VAL A 237 -0.95 10.02 2.60
C VAL A 237 0.51 10.31 2.23
N ALA A 238 0.89 11.60 2.16
CA ALA A 238 2.26 12.02 1.88
C ALA A 238 3.28 11.49 2.89
N ASN A 239 2.96 11.52 4.17
CA ASN A 239 3.84 11.06 5.24
C ASN A 239 3.72 9.55 5.47
N PHE A 240 2.51 8.99 5.32
CA PHE A 240 2.26 7.57 5.55
C PHE A 240 2.86 6.69 4.45
N LEU A 241 2.89 7.13 3.18
CA LEU A 241 3.52 6.40 2.07
C LEU A 241 5.00 6.78 1.87
N GLY A 242 5.77 6.80 2.93
CA GLY A 242 7.18 7.17 2.93
C GLY A 242 7.42 8.58 3.44
N GLN A 243 8.68 9.00 3.43
CA GLN A 243 9.07 10.33 3.92
C GLN A 243 8.78 11.42 2.88
N SER A 244 8.34 12.59 3.36
CA SER A 244 8.13 13.78 2.53
C SER A 244 8.72 15.02 3.22
N ASN A 245 9.40 15.85 2.44
CA ASN A 245 9.73 17.21 2.86
C ASN A 245 8.51 18.09 2.61
N LEU A 246 7.79 18.49 3.65
CA LEU A 246 6.65 19.41 3.58
C LEU A 246 7.10 20.81 4.03
N ILE A 247 7.04 21.78 3.11
CA ILE A 247 7.53 23.15 3.32
C ILE A 247 6.36 24.11 3.16
N ALA A 248 6.19 25.02 4.13
CA ALA A 248 5.13 26.02 4.07
C ALA A 248 5.36 26.99 2.91
N GLY A 249 4.31 27.28 2.15
CA GLY A 249 4.34 28.25 1.06
C GLY A 249 3.03 29.02 0.93
N THR A 250 3.06 30.09 0.15
CA THR A 250 1.88 30.89 -0.19
C THR A 250 1.66 30.88 -1.69
N ILE A 251 0.48 30.48 -2.14
CA ILE A 251 0.12 30.47 -3.55
C ILE A 251 0.00 31.94 -4.02
N ILE A 252 0.85 32.33 -4.99
CA ILE A 252 0.91 33.71 -5.51
C ILE A 252 0.28 33.86 -6.90
N GLY A 253 -0.02 32.76 -7.57
CA GLY A 253 -0.69 32.79 -8.90
C GLY A 253 -0.60 31.49 -9.66
N LYS A 254 -1.14 31.52 -10.86
CA LYS A 254 -1.12 30.43 -11.84
C LYS A 254 -0.48 30.96 -13.12
N ASP A 255 0.35 30.16 -13.76
CA ASP A 255 1.04 30.49 -15.02
C ASP A 255 0.96 29.27 -15.96
N GLY A 256 -0.03 29.30 -16.87
CA GLY A 256 -0.36 28.15 -17.69
C GLY A 256 -0.75 26.93 -16.86
N ASP A 257 -0.03 25.83 -17.05
CA ASP A 257 -0.23 24.55 -16.31
C ASP A 257 0.58 24.50 -14.99
N MET A 258 1.15 25.64 -14.56
CA MET A 258 1.91 25.73 -13.33
C MET A 258 1.21 26.57 -12.26
N VAL A 259 1.30 26.13 -11.02
CA VAL A 259 0.97 26.90 -9.81
C VAL A 259 2.27 27.49 -9.26
N ARG A 260 2.26 28.81 -9.01
CA ARG A 260 3.40 29.54 -8.47
C ARG A 260 3.21 29.72 -6.97
N VAL A 261 4.21 29.28 -6.21
CA VAL A 261 4.19 29.33 -4.74
C VAL A 261 5.42 30.07 -4.24
N ASP A 262 5.21 31.07 -3.39
CA ASP A 262 6.30 31.70 -2.63
C ASP A 262 6.64 30.86 -1.39
N MET A 263 7.87 30.37 -1.35
CA MET A 263 8.45 29.62 -0.24
C MET A 263 9.60 30.44 0.36
N HIS A 264 9.33 31.11 1.47
CA HIS A 264 10.35 31.93 2.17
C HIS A 264 11.11 32.92 1.28
N GLY A 265 10.42 33.56 0.31
CA GLY A 265 11.01 34.52 -0.61
C GLY A 265 11.54 33.91 -1.92
N THR A 266 11.46 32.60 -2.09
CA THR A 266 11.80 31.92 -3.34
C THR A 266 10.53 31.44 -4.02
N VAL A 267 10.34 31.86 -5.29
CA VAL A 267 9.17 31.40 -6.08
C VAL A 267 9.48 30.07 -6.73
N VAL A 268 8.67 29.05 -6.40
CA VAL A 268 8.74 27.73 -7.00
C VAL A 268 7.50 27.46 -7.85
N SER A 269 7.64 26.53 -8.79
CA SER A 269 6.57 26.10 -9.70
C SER A 269 6.22 24.65 -9.41
N ILE A 270 4.90 24.34 -9.48
CA ILE A 270 4.35 23.01 -9.27
C ILE A 270 3.34 22.78 -10.40
N GLU A 271 3.28 21.59 -10.97
CA GLU A 271 2.29 21.22 -11.97
C GLU A 271 0.87 21.28 -11.39
N ARG A 272 -0.07 21.79 -12.17
CA ARG A 272 -1.45 22.06 -11.73
C ARG A 272 -2.21 20.81 -11.30
N ASP A 273 -1.97 19.68 -11.94
CA ASP A 273 -2.57 18.38 -11.63
C ASP A 273 -2.05 17.77 -10.32
N ARG A 274 -0.92 18.31 -9.80
CA ARG A 274 -0.32 17.96 -8.51
C ARG A 274 -0.62 18.98 -7.40
N ALA A 275 -1.47 19.95 -7.69
CA ALA A 275 -1.86 21.00 -6.73
C ALA A 275 -3.25 20.70 -6.16
N HIS A 276 -3.31 20.20 -4.93
CA HIS A 276 -4.54 19.94 -4.18
C HIS A 276 -5.02 21.14 -3.35
N ALA A 277 -4.35 22.30 -3.48
CA ALA A 277 -4.76 23.58 -2.92
C ALA A 277 -4.83 24.64 -4.04
N GLU A 278 -5.89 25.47 -4.05
CA GLU A 278 -6.12 26.43 -5.14
C GLU A 278 -5.70 27.86 -4.81
N ALA A 279 -5.68 28.25 -3.55
CA ALA A 279 -5.36 29.59 -3.09
C ALA A 279 -4.93 29.61 -1.62
N GLY A 280 -4.25 30.67 -1.20
CA GLY A 280 -3.85 30.87 0.18
C GLY A 280 -2.54 30.16 0.52
N LYS A 281 -2.47 29.57 1.71
CA LYS A 281 -1.30 28.82 2.20
C LYS A 281 -1.40 27.36 1.79
N GLY A 282 -0.25 26.72 1.52
CA GLY A 282 -0.15 25.30 1.21
C GLY A 282 1.14 24.69 1.74
N TRP A 283 1.19 23.37 1.79
CA TRP A 283 2.38 22.58 2.02
C TRP A 283 2.94 22.13 0.67
N VAL A 284 4.11 22.65 0.29
CA VAL A 284 4.86 22.15 -0.87
C VAL A 284 5.59 20.90 -0.43
N GLY A 285 5.23 19.77 -1.04
CA GLY A 285 5.81 18.46 -0.75
C GLY A 285 6.80 18.03 -1.82
N ILE A 286 7.93 17.46 -1.38
CA ILE A 286 8.95 16.87 -2.26
C ILE A 286 9.49 15.61 -1.59
N ARG A 287 9.58 14.51 -2.34
CA ARG A 287 10.20 13.27 -1.85
C ARG A 287 11.71 13.45 -1.68
N PRO A 288 12.35 12.91 -0.62
CA PRO A 288 13.79 13.06 -0.38
C PRO A 288 14.68 12.64 -1.54
N GLU A 289 14.31 11.58 -2.27
CA GLU A 289 15.04 11.06 -3.44
C GLU A 289 14.86 11.90 -4.72
N LYS A 290 13.93 12.85 -4.72
CA LYS A 290 13.72 13.81 -5.81
C LYS A 290 14.42 15.14 -5.59
N VAL A 291 14.98 15.34 -4.40
CA VAL A 291 15.76 16.51 -4.04
C VAL A 291 17.22 16.28 -4.45
N LEU A 292 17.76 17.20 -5.24
CA LEU A 292 19.16 17.23 -5.65
C LEU A 292 19.89 18.28 -4.83
N ILE A 293 21.11 17.97 -4.40
CA ILE A 293 21.97 18.90 -3.67
C ILE A 293 23.34 18.96 -4.36
N ALA A 294 23.96 20.14 -4.35
CA ALA A 294 25.37 20.30 -4.76
C ALA A 294 26.07 21.35 -3.84
N PRO A 295 27.39 21.28 -3.67
CA PRO A 295 28.13 22.36 -3.01
C PRO A 295 27.78 23.70 -3.62
N ALA A 296 27.67 24.73 -2.79
CA ALA A 296 27.30 26.08 -3.22
C ALA A 296 28.22 26.60 -4.34
N GLY A 297 27.61 27.02 -5.44
CA GLY A 297 28.30 27.49 -6.64
C GLY A 297 28.68 26.43 -7.66
N GLU A 298 28.37 25.13 -7.40
CA GLU A 298 28.43 24.10 -8.42
C GLU A 298 27.08 24.05 -9.17
N GLU A 299 27.15 23.78 -10.47
CA GLU A 299 25.95 23.66 -11.32
C GLU A 299 25.18 22.37 -10.97
N ILE A 300 23.89 22.52 -10.66
CA ILE A 300 22.96 21.38 -10.54
C ILE A 300 22.28 21.21 -11.91
N ASP A 301 22.56 20.11 -12.58
CA ASP A 301 21.92 19.76 -13.87
C ASP A 301 20.44 19.35 -13.64
N ALA A 302 19.63 20.32 -13.22
CA ALA A 302 18.19 20.15 -13.07
C ALA A 302 17.50 21.49 -13.36
N PRO A 303 16.83 21.62 -14.52
CA PRO A 303 15.99 22.78 -14.76
C PRO A 303 14.80 22.78 -13.79
N GLY A 304 14.53 23.91 -13.14
CA GLY A 304 13.34 24.02 -12.30
C GLY A 304 13.50 24.86 -11.05
N ASN A 305 13.07 24.31 -9.93
CA ASN A 305 13.07 25.01 -8.65
C ASN A 305 14.45 24.95 -7.99
N HIS A 306 14.96 26.09 -7.54
CA HIS A 306 16.27 26.20 -6.89
C HIS A 306 16.15 26.98 -5.59
N MET A 307 16.86 26.51 -4.57
CA MET A 307 17.02 27.18 -3.29
C MET A 307 18.49 27.15 -2.88
N HIS A 308 18.97 28.23 -2.26
CA HIS A 308 20.37 28.40 -1.96
C HIS A 308 20.65 28.49 -0.46
N GLY A 309 21.88 28.13 -0.07
CA GLY A 309 22.40 28.40 1.26
C GLY A 309 21.94 27.43 2.34
N ALA A 310 21.51 26.22 1.98
CA ALA A 310 21.31 25.17 2.95
C ALA A 310 22.65 24.65 3.49
N VAL A 311 22.65 24.07 4.69
CA VAL A 311 23.86 23.52 5.33
C VAL A 311 23.63 22.04 5.66
N VAL A 312 24.53 21.16 5.25
CA VAL A 312 24.53 19.78 5.65
C VAL A 312 24.72 19.66 7.15
N ILE A 313 23.77 19.05 7.86
CA ILE A 313 23.86 18.82 9.31
C ILE A 313 24.42 17.42 9.58
N ASP A 314 23.92 16.42 8.82
CA ASP A 314 24.34 15.03 8.95
C ASP A 314 24.35 14.32 7.60
N SER A 315 25.18 13.27 7.50
CA SER A 315 25.28 12.45 6.31
C SER A 315 25.48 10.98 6.69
N SER A 316 24.50 10.15 6.34
CA SER A 316 24.47 8.72 6.65
C SER A 316 24.63 7.88 5.38
N PHE A 317 25.75 7.14 5.28
CA PHE A 317 26.00 6.23 4.16
C PHE A 317 25.24 4.93 4.32
N MET A 318 24.30 4.66 3.41
CA MET A 318 23.43 3.48 3.43
C MET A 318 23.78 2.42 2.37
N GLY A 319 24.98 2.46 1.80
CA GLY A 319 25.42 1.57 0.74
C GLY A 319 25.00 2.05 -0.65
N VAL A 320 23.78 1.78 -1.08
CA VAL A 320 23.26 2.19 -2.40
C VAL A 320 22.99 3.68 -2.51
N SER A 321 22.74 4.34 -1.38
CA SER A 321 22.47 5.78 -1.30
C SER A 321 23.16 6.40 -0.09
N THR A 322 23.24 7.73 -0.08
CA THR A 322 23.61 8.53 1.07
C THR A 322 22.40 9.39 1.44
N GLN A 323 21.99 9.34 2.70
CA GLN A 323 20.98 10.21 3.26
C GLN A 323 21.65 11.43 3.87
N TYR A 324 21.18 12.62 3.49
CA TYR A 324 21.62 13.91 4.05
C TYR A 324 20.47 14.54 4.81
N LEU A 325 20.76 15.04 6.02
CA LEU A 325 19.92 15.99 6.72
C LEU A 325 20.50 17.37 6.48
N ILE A 326 19.74 18.25 5.82
CA ILE A 326 20.16 19.61 5.51
C ILE A 326 19.27 20.62 6.24
N LYS A 327 19.85 21.73 6.70
CA LYS A 327 19.14 22.85 7.32
C LYS A 327 19.04 24.01 6.36
N MET A 328 17.81 24.41 6.08
CA MET A 328 17.52 25.56 5.24
C MET A 328 17.79 26.88 5.98
N PRO A 329 18.02 28.02 5.27
CA PRO A 329 18.31 29.32 5.89
C PRO A 329 17.27 29.81 6.89
N TRP A 330 15.99 29.39 6.74
CA TRP A 330 14.90 29.70 7.67
C TRP A 330 14.77 28.72 8.84
N GLY A 331 15.70 27.77 8.97
CA GLY A 331 15.83 26.87 10.12
C GLY A 331 15.16 25.50 9.98
N GLN A 332 14.32 25.26 8.97
CA GLN A 332 13.71 23.96 8.72
C GLN A 332 14.74 22.94 8.24
N GLU A 333 14.57 21.69 8.67
CA GLU A 333 15.39 20.56 8.24
C GLU A 333 14.68 19.80 7.13
N LEU A 334 15.44 19.42 6.10
CA LEU A 334 14.98 18.61 4.97
C LEU A 334 15.85 17.36 4.82
N LEU A 335 15.24 16.28 4.37
CA LEU A 335 15.93 15.06 4.00
C LEU A 335 16.21 15.02 2.50
N CYS A 336 17.40 14.53 2.13
CA CYS A 336 17.77 14.28 0.74
C CYS A 336 18.38 12.89 0.63
N HIS A 337 17.99 12.12 -0.38
CA HIS A 337 18.57 10.81 -0.66
C HIS A 337 19.30 10.85 -2.00
N GLU A 338 20.62 10.79 -1.98
CA GLU A 338 21.45 10.75 -3.18
C GLU A 338 21.92 9.32 -3.47
N GLN A 339 21.74 8.86 -4.71
CA GLN A 339 22.29 7.57 -5.14
C GLN A 339 23.82 7.61 -5.18
N ASN A 340 24.48 6.59 -4.62
CA ASN A 340 25.94 6.44 -4.63
C ASN A 340 26.42 5.95 -5.99
N THR A 341 26.56 6.87 -6.95
CA THR A 341 27.02 6.59 -8.31
C THR A 341 28.55 6.62 -8.47
N GLY A 342 29.26 6.98 -7.40
CA GLY A 342 30.73 7.18 -7.42
C GLY A 342 31.18 8.47 -8.10
N LYS A 343 30.26 9.34 -8.54
CA LYS A 343 30.59 10.63 -9.17
C LYS A 343 31.15 11.63 -8.19
N ARG A 344 30.70 11.57 -6.93
CA ARG A 344 31.06 12.49 -5.86
C ARG A 344 31.24 11.72 -4.55
N GLY A 345 32.13 12.20 -3.69
CA GLY A 345 32.22 11.72 -2.30
C GLY A 345 31.08 12.26 -1.42
N VAL A 346 30.91 11.66 -0.23
CA VAL A 346 29.93 12.12 0.75
C VAL A 346 30.27 13.54 1.20
N LEU A 347 29.28 14.43 1.20
CA LEU A 347 29.42 15.80 1.69
C LEU A 347 29.46 15.80 3.22
N PRO A 348 30.53 16.37 3.83
CA PRO A 348 30.62 16.37 5.28
C PRO A 348 29.68 17.42 5.91
N PRO A 349 29.28 17.23 7.20
CA PRO A 349 28.57 18.24 7.97
C PRO A 349 29.28 19.62 7.93
N GLY A 350 28.48 20.69 7.85
CA GLY A 350 28.96 22.07 7.69
C GLY A 350 29.14 22.51 6.23
N THR A 351 29.03 21.62 5.26
CA THR A 351 29.06 22.00 3.83
C THR A 351 27.83 22.82 3.47
N VAL A 352 28.06 24.00 2.87
CA VAL A 352 26.98 24.84 2.30
C VAL A 352 26.60 24.24 0.95
N VAL A 353 25.30 24.02 0.73
CA VAL A 353 24.78 23.42 -0.48
C VAL A 353 23.63 24.22 -1.06
N ASP A 354 23.48 24.11 -2.37
CA ASP A 354 22.30 24.51 -3.11
C ASP A 354 21.41 23.31 -3.31
N VAL A 355 20.08 23.54 -3.33
CA VAL A 355 19.03 22.53 -3.39
C VAL A 355 18.21 22.75 -4.65
N SER A 356 17.91 21.69 -5.37
CA SER A 356 17.09 21.77 -6.60
C SER A 356 16.16 20.58 -6.73
N TRP A 357 15.04 20.80 -7.42
CA TRP A 357 14.12 19.75 -7.87
C TRP A 357 13.32 20.21 -9.08
N ARG A 358 12.83 19.27 -9.87
CA ARG A 358 11.97 19.58 -11.01
C ARG A 358 10.53 19.83 -10.56
N PRO A 359 9.80 20.76 -11.24
CA PRO A 359 8.40 21.07 -10.89
C PRO A 359 7.48 19.84 -10.85
N GLU A 360 7.69 18.88 -11.76
CA GLU A 360 6.93 17.65 -11.88
C GLU A 360 7.10 16.69 -10.68
N PHE A 361 8.05 16.92 -9.79
CA PHE A 361 8.28 16.09 -8.59
C PHE A 361 7.73 16.70 -7.31
N ALA A 362 7.27 17.95 -7.39
CA ALA A 362 6.62 18.60 -6.26
C ALA A 362 5.10 18.39 -6.31
N PHE A 363 4.48 18.40 -5.16
CA PHE A 363 3.03 18.43 -4.99
C PHE A 363 2.64 19.52 -4.00
N LEU A 364 1.40 19.98 -4.03
CA LEU A 364 0.89 21.05 -3.17
C LEU A 364 -0.35 20.60 -2.42
N LEU A 365 -0.29 20.60 -1.09
CA LEU A 365 -1.38 20.21 -0.21
C LEU A 365 -1.95 21.42 0.53
N ASP A 366 -3.19 21.30 1.00
CA ASP A 366 -3.87 22.34 1.77
C ASP A 366 -3.21 22.52 3.14
N ALA A 367 -2.84 23.76 3.50
CA ALA A 367 -2.23 24.08 4.78
C ALA A 367 -3.18 23.95 5.99
N SER A 368 -4.48 23.73 5.80
CA SER A 368 -5.41 23.39 6.88
C SER A 368 -5.19 21.99 7.44
N GLN A 369 -4.50 21.13 6.69
CA GLN A 369 -4.17 19.77 7.12
C GLN A 369 -2.97 19.80 8.08
N ASP A 370 -3.00 18.91 9.07
CA ASP A 370 -1.89 18.72 10.00
C ASP A 370 -0.66 18.20 9.26
N VAL A 371 0.45 18.95 9.33
CA VAL A 371 1.71 18.64 8.64
C VAL A 371 2.35 17.33 9.11
N ASP A 372 2.07 16.92 10.35
CA ASP A 372 2.62 15.71 10.96
C ASP A 372 1.67 14.52 10.86
N ALA A 373 0.46 14.70 10.31
CA ALA A 373 -0.47 13.61 10.10
C ALA A 373 0.18 12.49 9.26
N GLY A 374 0.06 11.24 9.72
CA GLY A 374 0.58 10.06 9.04
C GLY A 374 2.05 9.75 9.31
N ARG A 375 2.77 10.56 10.08
CA ARG A 375 4.10 10.18 10.59
C ARG A 375 3.93 9.07 11.63
N GLU A 376 4.81 8.08 11.58
CA GLU A 376 4.90 7.11 12.66
C GLU A 376 5.44 7.82 13.90
N ASP A 377 4.77 7.62 15.04
CA ASP A 377 5.32 8.06 16.32
C ASP A 377 6.60 7.26 16.59
N ASP A 378 7.74 7.94 16.71
CA ASP A 378 9.06 7.38 17.03
C ASP A 378 9.09 6.71 18.42
#